data_fb511466caa74da6b103ee921e1af090
#
_entry.id   fb511466caa74da6b103ee921e1af090
#
_cell.length_a   1.000
_cell.length_b   1.000
_cell.length_c   1.000
_cell.angle_alpha   90.00
_cell.angle_beta   90.00
_cell.angle_gamma   90.00
#
_symmetry.space_group_name_H-M   'P 1'
#
loop_
_entity.id
_entity.type
_entity.pdbx_description
1 polymer ?
#
loop_
_entity_poly.entity_id
_entity_poly.type
_entity_poly.pdbx_seq_one_letter_code
_entity_poly.pdbx_strand_id
1 'polypeptide(L)'
;MTHSPIPDFELPATGGEPFRLSTASSKLLVIYFYPKDSTPGCTTEAIQFRDHYAEFTALGADVYGISRDSLKSHENFKSKFTLPFELLSDDEEKACQLFNVIKMKNMYGKQVRGIERSTFVLDTEGHIYKEWRGVKVPNHVAEVLEFIKTLS
;
A
#
# COMPACT_ATOMS: atom_id res chain seq x y z
N MET A 1 0.02 9.44 19.76
CA MET A 1 -0.78 9.30 18.52
C MET A 1 -2.14 9.89 18.73
N THR A 2 -2.53 10.76 17.83
CA THR A 2 -3.82 11.44 17.92
C THR A 2 -4.88 10.78 17.04
N HIS A 3 -4.49 9.80 16.23
CA HIS A 3 -5.42 9.14 15.31
C HIS A 3 -6.11 7.97 15.99
N SER A 4 -7.40 7.81 15.73
CA SER A 4 -8.12 6.59 16.07
C SER A 4 -7.56 5.43 15.26
N PRO A 5 -7.54 4.21 15.80
CA PRO A 5 -7.10 3.06 15.01
C PRO A 5 -7.97 2.87 13.77
N ILE A 6 -7.35 2.39 12.69
CA ILE A 6 -8.08 2.04 11.49
C ILE A 6 -8.97 0.83 11.81
N PRO A 7 -10.27 0.89 11.51
CA PRO A 7 -11.15 -0.28 11.71
C PRO A 7 -10.71 -1.46 10.87
N ASP A 8 -11.06 -2.66 11.31
CA ASP A 8 -10.79 -3.86 10.52
C ASP A 8 -11.46 -3.76 9.16
N PHE A 9 -10.80 -4.30 8.14
CA PHE A 9 -11.36 -4.34 6.80
C PHE A 9 -10.86 -5.56 6.07
N GLU A 10 -11.60 -5.94 5.03
CA GLU A 10 -11.26 -7.08 4.18
C GLU A 10 -11.34 -6.66 2.72
N LEU A 11 -10.36 -7.05 1.92
CA LEU A 11 -10.32 -6.76 0.49
C LEU A 11 -9.90 -8.00 -0.28
N PRO A 12 -10.40 -8.16 -1.53
CA PRO A 12 -9.85 -9.17 -2.42
C PRO A 12 -8.35 -8.93 -2.63
N ALA A 13 -7.59 -10.00 -2.67
CA ALA A 13 -6.14 -9.93 -2.81
C ALA A 13 -5.66 -10.91 -3.86
N THR A 14 -4.53 -10.59 -4.47
CA THR A 14 -3.83 -11.54 -5.33
C THR A 14 -3.48 -12.79 -4.51
N GLY A 15 -3.22 -13.90 -5.20
CA GLY A 15 -2.85 -15.14 -4.51
C GLY A 15 -4.01 -16.01 -4.08
N GLY A 16 -5.26 -15.59 -4.34
CA GLY A 16 -6.44 -16.43 -4.12
C GLY A 16 -7.12 -16.32 -2.77
N GLU A 17 -6.51 -15.63 -1.80
CA GLU A 17 -7.09 -15.46 -0.46
C GLU A 17 -7.33 -13.99 -0.18
N PRO A 18 -8.51 -13.61 0.37
CA PRO A 18 -8.73 -12.20 0.71
C PRO A 18 -7.82 -11.77 1.87
N PHE A 19 -7.51 -10.48 1.89
CA PHE A 19 -6.76 -9.88 2.99
C PHE A 19 -7.73 -9.33 4.04
N ARG A 20 -7.48 -9.63 5.31
CA ARG A 20 -8.18 -9.01 6.44
C ARG A 20 -7.14 -8.45 7.41
N LEU A 21 -7.30 -7.19 7.77
CA LEU A 21 -6.32 -6.51 8.61
C LEU A 21 -6.08 -7.25 9.93
N SER A 22 -7.14 -7.62 10.62
CA SER A 22 -7.04 -8.21 11.97
C SER A 22 -6.41 -9.60 11.98
N THR A 23 -6.37 -10.30 10.84
CA THR A 23 -5.82 -11.66 10.77
C THR A 23 -4.49 -11.73 10.03
N ALA A 24 -3.92 -10.60 9.64
CA ALA A 24 -2.62 -10.58 9.00
C ALA A 24 -1.56 -11.16 9.94
N SER A 25 -0.66 -11.97 9.40
CA SER A 25 0.27 -12.72 10.23
C SER A 25 1.51 -11.95 10.65
N SER A 26 1.83 -10.86 9.96
CA SER A 26 3.03 -10.08 10.26
C SER A 26 2.77 -9.09 11.38
N LYS A 27 3.80 -8.82 12.19
CA LYS A 27 3.73 -7.89 13.31
C LYS A 27 3.45 -6.47 12.83
N LEU A 28 4.11 -6.06 11.75
CA LEU A 28 3.93 -4.76 11.14
C LEU A 28 3.49 -4.91 9.71
N LEU A 29 2.71 -3.94 9.24
CA LEU A 29 2.25 -3.90 7.86
C LEU A 29 2.68 -2.59 7.23
N VAL A 30 3.22 -2.68 6.02
CA VAL A 30 3.45 -1.52 5.17
C VAL A 30 2.37 -1.57 4.10
N ILE A 31 1.43 -0.64 4.17
CA ILE A 31 0.36 -0.55 3.19
C ILE A 31 0.58 0.71 2.38
N TYR A 32 0.78 0.55 1.06
CA TYR A 32 0.95 1.71 0.21
C TYR A 32 -0.19 1.78 -0.80
N PHE A 33 -0.71 2.98 -0.97
CA PHE A 33 -1.78 3.28 -1.92
C PHE A 33 -1.17 3.93 -3.14
N TYR A 34 -1.60 3.48 -4.32
CA TYR A 34 -1.07 4.02 -5.57
C TYR A 34 -2.22 4.16 -6.58
N PRO A 35 -2.08 5.10 -7.54
CA PRO A 35 -3.20 5.43 -8.43
C PRO A 35 -3.62 4.32 -9.38
N LYS A 36 -2.68 3.60 -10.01
CA LYS A 36 -3.06 2.67 -11.05
C LYS A 36 -1.92 1.71 -11.41
N ASP A 37 -2.27 0.42 -11.60
CA ASP A 37 -1.32 -0.59 -12.07
C ASP A 37 -0.71 -0.18 -13.42
N SER A 38 0.53 -0.62 -13.63
CA SER A 38 1.23 -0.51 -14.90
C SER A 38 1.52 0.91 -15.37
N THR A 39 1.36 1.91 -14.50
CA THR A 39 1.85 3.26 -14.78
C THR A 39 3.33 3.37 -14.37
N PRO A 40 4.12 4.29 -14.98
CA PRO A 40 5.56 4.32 -14.72
C PRO A 40 5.93 4.52 -13.24
N GLY A 41 5.32 5.49 -12.57
CA GLY A 41 5.64 5.75 -11.15
C GLY A 41 5.23 4.61 -10.26
N CYS A 42 4.06 4.02 -10.49
CA CYS A 42 3.57 2.91 -9.68
C CYS A 42 4.41 1.66 -9.90
N THR A 43 4.86 1.44 -11.14
CA THR A 43 5.75 0.32 -11.46
C THR A 43 7.09 0.47 -10.75
N THR A 44 7.67 1.66 -10.79
CA THR A 44 8.95 1.93 -10.12
C THR A 44 8.82 1.71 -8.61
N GLU A 45 7.74 2.20 -8.01
CA GLU A 45 7.52 2.03 -6.58
C GLU A 45 7.38 0.55 -6.22
N ALA A 46 6.61 -0.21 -6.99
CA ALA A 46 6.43 -1.64 -6.75
C ALA A 46 7.76 -2.39 -6.85
N ILE A 47 8.57 -2.06 -7.84
CA ILE A 47 9.88 -2.70 -8.02
C ILE A 47 10.80 -2.39 -6.84
N GLN A 48 10.77 -1.17 -6.32
CA GLN A 48 11.58 -0.80 -5.17
C GLN A 48 11.15 -1.57 -3.92
N PHE A 49 9.85 -1.70 -3.68
CA PHE A 49 9.37 -2.54 -2.59
C PHE A 49 9.77 -4.01 -2.80
N ARG A 50 9.67 -4.52 -4.03
CA ARG A 50 10.09 -5.87 -4.34
C ARG A 50 11.56 -6.08 -3.99
N ASP A 51 12.42 -5.15 -4.39
CA ASP A 51 13.86 -5.30 -4.23
C ASP A 51 14.28 -5.22 -2.76
N HIS A 52 13.46 -4.60 -1.91
CA HIS A 52 13.74 -4.49 -0.47
C HIS A 52 12.85 -5.42 0.37
N TYR A 53 12.04 -6.25 -0.27
CA TYR A 53 11.04 -7.05 0.45
C TYR A 53 11.67 -7.98 1.50
N ALA A 54 12.79 -8.62 1.17
CA ALA A 54 13.46 -9.50 2.12
C ALA A 54 13.92 -8.74 3.37
N GLU A 55 14.33 -7.48 3.21
CA GLU A 55 14.71 -6.65 4.35
C GLU A 55 13.51 -6.32 5.22
N PHE A 56 12.35 -6.02 4.60
CA PHE A 56 11.12 -5.76 5.35
C PHE A 56 10.70 -7.00 6.14
N THR A 57 10.68 -8.17 5.51
CA THR A 57 10.25 -9.38 6.19
C THR A 57 11.20 -9.77 7.32
N ALA A 58 12.51 -9.52 7.15
CA ALA A 58 13.48 -9.78 8.21
C ALA A 58 13.22 -8.91 9.45
N LEU A 59 12.56 -7.77 9.27
CA LEU A 59 12.20 -6.87 10.36
C LEU A 59 10.78 -7.10 10.89
N GLY A 60 10.10 -8.15 10.43
CA GLY A 60 8.76 -8.48 10.87
C GLY A 60 7.67 -7.70 10.18
N ALA A 61 7.95 -7.10 9.02
CA ALA A 61 6.99 -6.29 8.27
C ALA A 61 6.62 -6.99 6.96
N ASP A 62 5.35 -6.93 6.58
CA ASP A 62 4.91 -7.37 5.27
C ASP A 62 4.44 -6.15 4.48
N VAL A 63 4.41 -6.28 3.16
CA VAL A 63 4.08 -5.16 2.26
C VAL A 63 2.81 -5.51 1.48
N TYR A 64 1.90 -4.55 1.37
CA TYR A 64 0.69 -4.68 0.56
C TYR A 64 0.46 -3.41 -0.23
N GLY A 65 0.23 -3.57 -1.54
CA GLY A 65 -0.14 -2.43 -2.37
C GLY A 65 -1.65 -2.41 -2.57
N ILE A 66 -2.24 -1.22 -2.54
CA ILE A 66 -3.69 -1.05 -2.72
C ILE A 66 -3.95 -0.02 -3.81
N SER A 67 -4.81 -0.37 -4.74
CA SER A 67 -5.38 0.59 -5.69
C SER A 67 -6.81 0.19 -6.01
N ARG A 68 -7.48 1.00 -6.84
CA ARG A 68 -8.86 0.72 -7.24
C ARG A 68 -8.93 -0.20 -8.46
N ASP A 69 -7.80 -0.68 -8.95
CA ASP A 69 -7.77 -1.60 -10.08
C ASP A 69 -8.41 -2.93 -9.71
N SER A 70 -8.87 -3.66 -10.74
CA SER A 70 -9.48 -4.97 -10.56
C SER A 70 -8.46 -6.00 -10.09
N LEU A 71 -8.97 -7.08 -9.50
CA LEU A 71 -8.12 -8.18 -9.08
C LEU A 71 -7.37 -8.79 -10.28
N LYS A 72 -8.02 -8.87 -11.43
CA LYS A 72 -7.37 -9.38 -12.64
C LYS A 72 -6.18 -8.51 -13.05
N SER A 73 -6.36 -7.18 -13.00
CA SER A 73 -5.26 -6.24 -13.29
C SER A 73 -4.11 -6.45 -12.31
N HIS A 74 -4.42 -6.61 -11.02
CA HIS A 74 -3.41 -6.85 -9.99
C HIS A 74 -2.66 -8.15 -10.20
N GLU A 75 -3.36 -9.23 -10.57
CA GLU A 75 -2.68 -10.51 -10.84
C GLU A 75 -1.73 -10.38 -12.02
N ASN A 76 -2.14 -9.67 -13.07
CA ASN A 76 -1.27 -9.44 -14.23
C ASN A 76 -0.05 -8.60 -13.85
N PHE A 77 -0.26 -7.54 -13.07
CA PHE A 77 0.83 -6.65 -12.65
C PHE A 77 1.82 -7.39 -11.75
N LYS A 78 1.30 -8.15 -10.78
CA LYS A 78 2.14 -8.95 -9.89
C LYS A 78 2.97 -9.97 -10.67
N SER A 79 2.35 -10.66 -11.62
CA SER A 79 3.03 -11.66 -12.43
C SER A 79 4.10 -11.04 -13.32
N LYS A 80 3.77 -9.91 -13.95
CA LYS A 80 4.68 -9.26 -14.89
C LYS A 80 5.99 -8.83 -14.22
N PHE A 81 5.92 -8.35 -12.98
CA PHE A 81 7.09 -7.83 -12.28
C PHE A 81 7.56 -8.76 -11.16
N THR A 82 6.97 -9.94 -11.04
CA THR A 82 7.36 -10.95 -10.04
C THR A 82 7.36 -10.34 -8.63
N LEU A 83 6.26 -9.69 -8.28
CA LEU A 83 6.15 -9.07 -6.96
C LEU A 83 5.97 -10.15 -5.89
N PRO A 84 6.78 -10.15 -4.83
CA PRO A 84 6.70 -11.18 -3.77
C PRO A 84 5.63 -10.90 -2.74
N PHE A 85 4.94 -9.78 -2.84
CA PHE A 85 3.88 -9.39 -1.91
C PHE A 85 2.55 -9.31 -2.65
N GLU A 86 1.45 -9.25 -1.89
CA GLU A 86 0.12 -9.25 -2.49
C GLU A 86 -0.36 -7.83 -2.77
N LEU A 87 -1.19 -7.72 -3.79
CA LEU A 87 -1.88 -6.49 -4.14
C LEU A 87 -3.35 -6.65 -3.81
N LEU A 88 -3.95 -5.60 -3.24
CA LEU A 88 -5.34 -5.62 -2.79
C LEU A 88 -6.19 -4.76 -3.71
N SER A 89 -7.35 -5.28 -4.09
CA SER A 89 -8.28 -4.58 -4.97
C SER A 89 -9.32 -3.83 -4.13
N ASP A 90 -9.32 -2.50 -4.22
CA ASP A 90 -10.24 -1.65 -3.48
C ASP A 90 -11.13 -0.88 -4.44
N ASP A 91 -11.82 -1.59 -5.33
CA ASP A 91 -12.65 -0.97 -6.37
C ASP A 91 -13.83 -0.18 -5.78
N GLU A 92 -14.26 -0.51 -4.56
CA GLU A 92 -15.32 0.22 -3.86
C GLU A 92 -14.79 1.30 -2.92
N GLU A 93 -13.49 1.55 -2.92
CA GLU A 93 -12.83 2.58 -2.10
C GLU A 93 -13.01 2.39 -0.59
N LYS A 94 -13.22 1.16 -0.14
CA LYS A 94 -13.41 0.88 1.29
C LYS A 94 -12.19 1.31 2.09
N ALA A 95 -11.02 0.76 1.77
CA ALA A 95 -9.78 1.12 2.46
C ALA A 95 -9.34 2.54 2.10
N CYS A 96 -9.53 2.95 0.85
CA CYS A 96 -9.18 4.31 0.45
C CYS A 96 -9.87 5.35 1.32
N GLN A 97 -11.13 5.12 1.69
CA GLN A 97 -11.84 6.06 2.56
C GLN A 97 -11.40 5.93 4.01
N LEU A 98 -11.15 4.73 4.50
CA LEU A 98 -10.66 4.54 5.86
C LEU A 98 -9.34 5.26 6.09
N PHE A 99 -8.44 5.26 5.10
CA PHE A 99 -7.14 5.91 5.21
C PHE A 99 -7.15 7.35 4.66
N ASN A 100 -8.28 7.80 4.13
CA ASN A 100 -8.45 9.16 3.62
C ASN A 100 -7.43 9.52 2.55
N VAL A 101 -7.31 8.66 1.53
CA VAL A 101 -6.32 8.88 0.46
C VAL A 101 -6.95 9.31 -0.86
N ILE A 102 -8.26 9.51 -0.90
CA ILE A 102 -8.93 9.98 -2.12
C ILE A 102 -8.88 11.51 -2.13
N LYS A 103 -8.34 12.07 -3.20
CA LYS A 103 -8.17 13.51 -3.36
C LYS A 103 -8.63 13.94 -4.74
N MET A 104 -9.02 15.22 -4.85
CA MET A 104 -9.27 15.82 -6.15
C MET A 104 -7.94 16.29 -6.72
N LYS A 105 -7.68 15.93 -7.96
CA LYS A 105 -6.44 16.28 -8.66
C LYS A 105 -6.79 17.09 -9.90
N ASN A 106 -5.97 18.08 -10.22
CA ASN A 106 -6.13 18.85 -11.44
C ASN A 106 -5.31 18.17 -12.55
N MET A 107 -6.00 17.65 -13.56
CA MET A 107 -5.36 17.00 -14.71
C MET A 107 -5.92 17.62 -15.98
N TYR A 108 -5.04 18.26 -16.75
CA TYR A 108 -5.41 18.87 -18.03
C TYR A 108 -6.57 19.86 -17.86
N GLY A 109 -6.53 20.65 -16.78
CA GLY A 109 -7.57 21.65 -16.51
C GLY A 109 -8.86 21.11 -15.92
N LYS A 110 -8.94 19.81 -15.64
CA LYS A 110 -10.13 19.19 -15.05
C LYS A 110 -9.82 18.67 -13.66
N GLN A 111 -10.83 18.74 -12.79
CA GLN A 111 -10.73 18.12 -11.47
C GLN A 111 -11.05 16.62 -11.60
N VAL A 112 -10.09 15.77 -11.22
CA VAL A 112 -10.23 14.34 -11.30
C VAL A 112 -10.06 13.76 -9.90
N ARG A 113 -10.98 12.88 -9.52
CA ARG A 113 -10.92 12.18 -8.23
C ARG A 113 -9.99 10.98 -8.35
N GLY A 114 -9.04 10.86 -7.43
CA GLY A 114 -8.09 9.75 -7.50
C GLY A 114 -7.36 9.54 -6.18
N ILE A 115 -6.54 8.47 -6.16
CA ILE A 115 -5.74 8.14 -4.98
C ILE A 115 -4.52 9.05 -4.92
N GLU A 116 -4.33 9.69 -3.77
CA GLU A 116 -3.08 10.36 -3.45
C GLU A 116 -2.09 9.29 -3.01
N ARG A 117 -0.95 9.18 -3.70
CA ARG A 117 0.07 8.18 -3.35
C ARG A 117 0.48 8.35 -1.90
N SER A 118 0.29 7.30 -1.10
CA SER A 118 0.50 7.36 0.34
C SER A 118 0.99 6.02 0.85
N THR A 119 1.74 6.04 1.95
CA THR A 119 2.22 4.82 2.59
C THR A 119 1.99 4.91 4.08
N PHE A 120 1.59 3.80 4.68
CA PHE A 120 1.31 3.72 6.11
C PHE A 120 2.03 2.52 6.71
N VAL A 121 2.63 2.71 7.89
CA VAL A 121 3.16 1.62 8.70
C VAL A 121 2.23 1.47 9.88
N LEU A 122 1.63 0.29 10.02
CA LEU A 122 0.64 0.07 11.08
C LEU A 122 0.71 -1.39 11.57
N ASP A 123 0.01 -1.66 12.68
CA ASP A 123 -0.12 -3.03 13.19
C ASP A 123 -1.50 -3.60 12.84
N THR A 124 -1.73 -4.86 13.25
CA THR A 124 -2.98 -5.56 12.91
C THR A 124 -4.17 -5.05 13.70
N GLU A 125 -3.96 -4.22 14.70
CA GLU A 125 -5.03 -3.56 15.44
C GLU A 125 -5.39 -2.19 14.83
N GLY A 126 -4.70 -1.79 13.77
CA GLY A 126 -4.99 -0.56 13.05
C GLY A 126 -4.25 0.66 13.58
N HIS A 127 -3.32 0.50 14.51
CA HIS A 127 -2.54 1.63 15.04
C HIS A 127 -1.48 2.03 14.02
N ILE A 128 -1.54 3.29 13.56
CA ILE A 128 -0.59 3.81 12.58
C ILE A 128 0.63 4.38 13.31
N TYR A 129 1.80 3.88 12.97
CA TYR A 129 3.06 4.35 13.54
C TYR A 129 3.67 5.48 12.74
N LYS A 130 3.45 5.47 11.43
CA LYS A 130 3.97 6.51 10.54
C LYS A 130 3.14 6.55 9.27
N GLU A 131 2.96 7.74 8.70
CA GLU A 131 2.33 7.88 7.40
C GLU A 131 3.11 8.87 6.54
N TRP A 132 3.11 8.62 5.24
CA TRP A 132 3.66 9.51 4.22
C TRP A 132 2.54 9.78 3.22
N ARG A 133 2.24 11.05 2.97
CA ARG A 133 1.21 11.44 2.02
C ARG A 133 1.81 12.29 0.92
N GLY A 134 1.18 12.25 -0.28
CA GLY A 134 1.73 12.96 -1.42
C GLY A 134 3.11 12.47 -1.77
N VAL A 135 3.30 11.15 -1.78
CA VAL A 135 4.61 10.52 -1.92
C VAL A 135 5.22 10.78 -3.29
N LYS A 136 6.50 11.10 -3.29
CA LYS A 136 7.34 11.11 -4.48
C LYS A 136 8.21 9.86 -4.45
N VAL A 137 8.19 9.10 -5.54
CA VAL A 137 8.78 7.76 -5.57
C VAL A 137 10.28 7.71 -5.27
N PRO A 138 11.13 8.63 -5.78
CA PRO A 138 12.57 8.54 -5.50
C PRO A 138 12.86 8.53 -4.00
N ASN A 139 13.63 7.54 -3.57
CA ASN A 139 14.08 7.35 -2.18
C ASN A 139 12.98 7.05 -1.17
N HIS A 140 11.71 6.93 -1.61
CA HIS A 140 10.61 6.74 -0.67
C HIS A 140 10.69 5.38 0.05
N VAL A 141 10.89 4.30 -0.71
CA VAL A 141 10.92 2.95 -0.11
C VAL A 141 12.07 2.83 0.88
N ALA A 142 13.21 3.44 0.56
CA ALA A 142 14.35 3.47 1.48
C ALA A 142 14.00 4.19 2.78
N GLU A 143 13.24 5.30 2.70
CA GLU A 143 12.79 6.01 3.90
C GLU A 143 11.88 5.15 4.76
N VAL A 144 10.96 4.42 4.14
CA VAL A 144 10.05 3.53 4.86
C VAL A 144 10.85 2.45 5.58
N LEU A 145 11.81 1.84 4.88
CA LEU A 145 12.64 0.79 5.46
C LEU A 145 13.45 1.33 6.66
N GLU A 146 14.05 2.51 6.51
CA GLU A 146 14.80 3.13 7.60
C GLU A 146 13.92 3.41 8.82
N PHE A 147 12.69 3.86 8.59
CA PHE A 147 11.77 4.07 9.69
C PHE A 147 11.49 2.76 10.45
N ILE A 148 11.23 1.67 9.71
CA ILE A 148 10.94 0.39 10.34
C ILE A 148 12.13 -0.11 11.16
N LYS A 149 13.35 0.13 10.70
CA LYS A 149 14.54 -0.22 11.48
C LYS A 149 14.57 0.46 12.84
N THR A 150 13.97 1.66 12.96
CA THR A 150 13.95 2.35 14.27
C THR A 150 12.97 1.71 15.24
N LEU A 151 12.08 0.86 14.77
CA LEU A 151 11.07 0.19 15.61
C LEU A 151 11.55 -1.16 16.14
N SER A 152 12.68 -1.64 15.67
CA SER A 152 13.20 -2.95 16.08
C SER A 152 14.23 -2.85 17.19
#